data_ab295f495b7d13e87b89ace8b0997f83
#
_entry.id   ab295f495b7d13e87b89ace8b0997f83
#
_cell.length_a   1.000
_cell.length_b   1.000
_cell.length_c   1.000
_cell.angle_alpha   90.00
_cell.angle_beta   90.00
_cell.angle_gamma   90.00
#
_symmetry.space_group_name_H-M   'P 1'
#
loop_
_entity.id
_entity.type
_entity.pdbx_description
1 polymer ?
#
loop_
_entity_poly.entity_id
_entity_poly.type
_entity_poly.pdbx_seq_one_letter_code
_entity_poly.pdbx_strand_id
1 'polypeptide(L)'
;WYNDNLKNDSRWTDYATPPESNANYAWILHMLSHLKPLSGVAGFLLANGALGDTDALEIRKKLIENDKVEAIIILPRELFITTDISVTFWILNQNKKGGKYHGRQLRNREHEILFMDLRQWTENPVKGEQKKKVQLVTEQIQRVADIYHQWQSEGTVGNNFAVPELYRSVGID
;
A
#
# COMPACT_ATOMS: atom_id res chain seq x y z
N TRP A 1 12.30 -10.05 -16.64
CA TRP A 1 11.97 -10.71 -15.37
C TRP A 1 11.30 -12.06 -15.61
N TYR A 2 10.53 -12.18 -16.67
CA TYR A 2 9.76 -13.38 -17.01
C TYR A 2 10.59 -14.44 -17.71
N ASN A 3 10.33 -15.69 -17.39
CA ASN A 3 10.72 -16.85 -18.18
C ASN A 3 9.68 -17.97 -18.00
N ASP A 4 9.70 -18.97 -18.85
CA ASP A 4 8.69 -20.05 -18.88
C ASP A 4 8.62 -20.85 -17.56
N ASN A 5 9.70 -20.92 -16.79
CA ASN A 5 9.72 -21.60 -15.50
C ASN A 5 8.86 -20.88 -14.43
N LEU A 6 8.56 -19.59 -14.62
CA LEU A 6 7.74 -18.82 -13.71
C LEU A 6 6.25 -18.94 -14.01
N LYS A 7 5.85 -19.52 -15.14
CA LYS A 7 4.44 -19.59 -15.54
C LYS A 7 3.57 -20.35 -14.53
N ASN A 8 4.11 -21.43 -13.95
CA ASN A 8 3.40 -22.28 -12.99
C ASN A 8 4.03 -22.19 -11.59
N ASP A 9 4.59 -21.05 -11.24
CA ASP A 9 5.22 -20.85 -9.95
C ASP A 9 4.17 -20.87 -8.82
N SER A 10 4.47 -21.57 -7.73
CA SER A 10 3.56 -21.72 -6.59
C SER A 10 3.14 -20.41 -5.92
N ARG A 11 3.90 -19.35 -6.10
CA ARG A 11 3.57 -18.00 -5.59
C ARG A 11 2.31 -17.41 -6.22
N TRP A 12 1.90 -17.92 -7.38
CA TRP A 12 0.70 -17.46 -8.10
C TRP A 12 -0.55 -18.30 -7.86
N THR A 13 -0.46 -19.40 -7.11
CA THR A 13 -1.52 -20.43 -7.00
C THR A 13 -2.89 -19.85 -6.62
N ASP A 14 -2.93 -18.97 -5.63
CA ASP A 14 -4.18 -18.35 -5.15
C ASP A 14 -4.52 -17.03 -5.85
N TYR A 15 -3.76 -16.72 -6.90
CA TYR A 15 -3.87 -15.47 -7.66
C TYR A 15 -3.93 -15.79 -9.17
N ALA A 16 -3.52 -14.87 -10.01
CA ALA A 16 -3.30 -15.12 -11.43
C ALA A 16 -1.81 -15.00 -11.74
N THR A 17 -1.37 -15.63 -12.83
CA THR A 17 0.00 -15.47 -13.33
C THR A 17 0.25 -14.01 -13.68
N PRO A 18 1.31 -13.38 -13.13
CA PRO A 18 1.64 -12.00 -13.45
C PRO A 18 1.95 -11.80 -14.95
N PRO A 19 1.60 -10.63 -15.51
CA PRO A 19 1.86 -10.33 -16.92
C PRO A 19 3.34 -10.38 -17.25
N GLU A 20 3.69 -10.93 -18.41
CA GLU A 20 5.08 -10.99 -18.88
C GLU A 20 5.71 -9.62 -19.08
N SER A 21 4.89 -8.65 -19.49
CA SER A 21 5.28 -7.27 -19.76
C SER A 21 5.52 -6.43 -18.49
N ASN A 22 5.01 -6.87 -17.31
CA ASN A 22 4.99 -6.05 -16.11
C ASN A 22 5.25 -6.87 -14.85
N ALA A 23 6.38 -6.62 -14.20
CA ALA A 23 6.81 -7.34 -13.00
C ALA A 23 6.18 -6.84 -11.69
N ASN A 24 5.47 -5.72 -11.67
CA ASN A 24 5.00 -5.10 -10.43
C ASN A 24 4.24 -6.08 -9.54
N TYR A 25 3.26 -6.77 -10.10
CA TYR A 25 2.45 -7.72 -9.35
C TYR A 25 3.16 -9.05 -9.07
N ALA A 26 4.15 -9.43 -9.88
CA ALA A 26 5.02 -10.55 -9.56
C ALA A 26 5.83 -10.27 -8.28
N TRP A 27 6.36 -9.06 -8.13
CA TRP A 27 7.04 -8.64 -6.91
C TRP A 27 6.12 -8.56 -5.70
N ILE A 28 4.88 -8.06 -5.88
CA ILE A 28 3.88 -8.05 -4.81
C ILE A 28 3.62 -9.48 -4.31
N LEU A 29 3.32 -10.41 -5.22
CA LEU A 29 3.04 -11.80 -4.87
C LEU A 29 4.27 -12.50 -4.29
N HIS A 30 5.48 -12.19 -4.80
CA HIS A 30 6.72 -12.69 -4.21
C HIS A 30 6.89 -12.24 -2.77
N MET A 31 6.73 -10.95 -2.47
CA MET A 31 6.80 -10.45 -1.10
C MET A 31 5.73 -11.09 -0.22
N LEU A 32 4.48 -11.16 -0.71
CA LEU A 32 3.36 -11.75 0.02
C LEU A 32 3.60 -13.21 0.39
N SER A 33 4.19 -14.02 -0.53
CA SER A 33 4.49 -15.44 -0.31
C SER A 33 5.56 -15.67 0.77
N HIS A 34 6.37 -14.66 1.08
CA HIS A 34 7.42 -14.73 2.11
C HIS A 34 6.97 -14.16 3.47
N LEU A 35 5.77 -13.60 3.54
CA LEU A 35 5.26 -13.09 4.81
C LEU A 35 4.90 -14.24 5.75
N LYS A 36 5.30 -14.11 7.00
CA LYS A 36 4.89 -15.06 8.05
C LYS A 36 3.37 -15.11 8.11
N PRO A 37 2.76 -16.31 8.01
CA PRO A 37 1.31 -16.44 8.15
C PRO A 37 0.80 -15.82 9.45
N LEU A 38 -0.38 -15.21 9.42
CA LEU A 38 -1.10 -14.62 10.56
C LEU A 38 -0.41 -13.43 11.26
N SER A 39 0.77 -12.98 10.81
CA SER A 39 1.46 -11.86 11.47
C SER A 39 2.38 -11.04 10.57
N GLY A 40 2.69 -11.52 9.37
CA GLY A 40 3.61 -10.83 8.46
C GLY A 40 2.99 -9.57 7.87
N VAL A 41 3.79 -8.52 7.80
CA VAL A 41 3.42 -7.24 7.17
C VAL A 41 4.53 -6.85 6.19
N ALA A 42 4.17 -6.35 5.02
CA ALA A 42 5.10 -5.79 4.06
C ALA A 42 4.71 -4.36 3.70
N GLY A 43 5.72 -3.48 3.63
CA GLY A 43 5.57 -2.12 3.10
C GLY A 43 6.52 -1.91 1.93
N PHE A 44 6.03 -1.41 0.80
CA PHE A 44 6.83 -1.21 -0.41
C PHE A 44 6.27 -0.09 -1.29
N LEU A 45 7.10 0.38 -2.21
CA LEU A 45 6.77 1.47 -3.13
C LEU A 45 6.56 0.95 -4.55
N LEU A 46 5.52 1.43 -5.21
CA LEU A 46 5.29 1.21 -6.63
C LEU A 46 4.98 2.55 -7.33
N ALA A 47 5.26 2.62 -8.63
CA ALA A 47 4.76 3.72 -9.44
C ALA A 47 3.23 3.78 -9.37
N ASN A 48 2.69 5.00 -9.31
CA ASN A 48 1.24 5.21 -9.17
C ASN A 48 0.41 4.50 -10.27
N GLY A 49 0.98 4.36 -11.47
CA GLY A 49 0.36 3.61 -12.58
C GLY A 49 0.01 2.16 -12.24
N ALA A 50 0.69 1.54 -11.27
CA ALA A 50 0.38 0.18 -10.85
C ALA A 50 -1.04 0.01 -10.28
N LEU A 51 -1.64 1.09 -9.75
CA LEU A 51 -3.03 1.06 -9.28
C LEU A 51 -4.05 0.85 -10.41
N GLY A 52 -3.73 1.32 -11.61
CA GLY A 52 -4.62 1.26 -12.78
C GLY A 52 -4.20 0.24 -13.84
N ASP A 53 -3.23 -0.62 -13.57
CA ASP A 53 -2.72 -1.60 -14.52
C ASP A 53 -3.81 -2.62 -14.89
N THR A 54 -4.24 -2.59 -16.14
CA THR A 54 -5.32 -3.45 -16.64
C THR A 54 -4.90 -4.90 -16.79
N ASP A 55 -3.64 -5.16 -17.12
CA ASP A 55 -3.10 -6.51 -17.34
C ASP A 55 -2.99 -7.30 -16.03
N ALA A 56 -2.96 -6.59 -14.88
CA ALA A 56 -2.90 -7.19 -13.56
C ALA A 56 -4.21 -7.07 -12.76
N LEU A 57 -5.33 -6.76 -13.43
CA LEU A 57 -6.62 -6.56 -12.79
C LEU A 57 -7.04 -7.76 -11.92
N GLU A 58 -6.90 -8.98 -12.44
CA GLU A 58 -7.31 -10.20 -11.73
C GLU A 58 -6.47 -10.43 -10.45
N ILE A 59 -5.17 -10.14 -10.51
CA ILE A 59 -4.31 -10.25 -9.31
C ILE A 59 -4.74 -9.23 -8.27
N ARG A 60 -4.97 -7.99 -8.72
CA ARG A 60 -5.39 -6.89 -7.83
C ARG A 60 -6.72 -7.20 -7.15
N LYS A 61 -7.69 -7.70 -7.92
CA LYS A 61 -8.98 -8.15 -7.42
C LYS A 61 -8.81 -9.24 -6.34
N LYS A 62 -8.03 -10.28 -6.62
CA LYS A 62 -7.77 -11.35 -5.66
C LYS A 62 -7.00 -10.91 -4.42
N LEU A 63 -6.08 -9.93 -4.52
CA LEU A 63 -5.42 -9.35 -3.35
C LEU A 63 -6.43 -8.68 -2.41
N ILE A 64 -7.46 -8.05 -2.97
CA ILE A 64 -8.55 -7.42 -2.22
C ILE A 64 -9.49 -8.49 -1.65
N GLU A 65 -9.96 -9.42 -2.46
CA GLU A 65 -10.86 -10.51 -2.06
C GLU A 65 -10.24 -11.41 -0.96
N ASN A 66 -8.94 -11.66 -1.04
CA ASN A 66 -8.17 -12.41 -0.03
C ASN A 66 -7.79 -11.54 1.17
N ASP A 67 -8.26 -10.30 1.24
CA ASP A 67 -8.06 -9.36 2.34
C ASP A 67 -6.58 -9.11 2.69
N LYS A 68 -5.70 -8.99 1.68
CA LYS A 68 -4.27 -8.81 1.88
C LYS A 68 -3.81 -7.36 1.86
N VAL A 69 -4.58 -6.48 1.20
CA VAL A 69 -4.25 -5.05 1.15
C VAL A 69 -4.79 -4.35 2.40
N GLU A 70 -3.91 -3.74 3.18
CA GLU A 70 -4.27 -3.00 4.40
C GLU A 70 -4.34 -1.50 4.15
N ALA A 71 -3.35 -0.93 3.48
CA ALA A 71 -3.36 0.49 3.16
C ALA A 71 -2.67 0.80 1.83
N ILE A 72 -3.13 1.86 1.20
CA ILE A 72 -2.53 2.49 0.00
C ILE A 72 -2.35 3.98 0.30
N ILE A 73 -1.11 4.47 0.23
CA ILE A 73 -0.77 5.86 0.49
C ILE A 73 -0.15 6.45 -0.77
N ILE A 74 -0.81 7.44 -1.38
CA ILE A 74 -0.29 8.14 -2.56
C ILE A 74 0.65 9.24 -2.06
N LEU A 75 1.92 9.18 -2.47
CA LEU A 75 2.95 10.13 -2.08
C LEU A 75 3.01 11.33 -3.04
N PRO A 76 3.57 12.47 -2.60
CA PRO A 76 3.77 13.62 -3.45
C PRO A 76 4.62 13.31 -4.68
N ARG A 77 4.40 14.04 -5.75
CA ARG A 77 5.35 14.07 -6.88
C ARG A 77 6.67 14.69 -6.45
N GLU A 78 7.71 14.45 -7.23
CA GLU A 78 9.03 15.08 -7.00
C GLU A 78 9.69 14.72 -5.64
N LEU A 79 9.20 13.66 -4.97
CA LEU A 79 9.74 13.19 -3.70
C LEU A 79 11.09 12.46 -3.86
N PHE A 80 11.34 11.86 -5.03
CA PHE A 80 12.55 11.08 -5.30
C PHE A 80 13.51 11.84 -6.22
N ILE A 81 14.82 11.75 -5.94
CA ILE A 81 15.85 12.48 -6.68
C ILE A 81 15.83 12.14 -8.18
N THR A 82 15.64 10.88 -8.51
CA THR A 82 15.77 10.36 -9.88
C THR A 82 14.49 10.38 -10.69
N THR A 83 13.34 10.65 -10.09
CA THR A 83 12.05 10.65 -10.77
C THR A 83 11.10 11.69 -10.23
N ASP A 84 10.28 12.26 -11.13
CA ASP A 84 9.24 13.24 -10.79
C ASP A 84 7.84 12.60 -10.71
N ILE A 85 7.74 11.27 -10.93
CA ILE A 85 6.45 10.57 -10.88
C ILE A 85 5.95 10.44 -9.44
N SER A 86 4.63 10.42 -9.28
CA SER A 86 4.01 10.02 -8.03
C SER A 86 4.17 8.52 -7.83
N VAL A 87 4.45 8.11 -6.61
CA VAL A 87 4.50 6.71 -6.20
C VAL A 87 3.48 6.44 -5.11
N THR A 88 3.11 5.18 -4.97
CA THR A 88 2.24 4.70 -3.91
C THR A 88 3.02 3.82 -2.95
N PHE A 89 2.80 4.04 -1.67
CA PHE A 89 3.26 3.16 -0.62
C PHE A 89 2.14 2.18 -0.28
N TRP A 90 2.42 0.90 -0.47
CA TRP A 90 1.50 -0.20 -0.21
C TRP A 90 1.84 -0.87 1.10
N ILE A 91 0.81 -1.22 1.87
CA ILE A 91 0.93 -2.05 3.05
C ILE A 91 0.09 -3.30 2.84
N LEU A 92 0.76 -4.46 2.82
CA LEU A 92 0.12 -5.77 2.87
C LEU A 92 0.19 -6.32 4.29
N ASN A 93 -0.87 -7.00 4.73
CA ASN A 93 -0.94 -7.59 6.06
C ASN A 93 -1.59 -8.97 6.01
N GLN A 94 -0.95 -9.96 6.65
CA GLN A 94 -1.48 -11.31 6.77
C GLN A 94 -2.56 -11.44 7.86
N ASN A 95 -2.69 -10.44 8.74
CA ASN A 95 -3.68 -10.46 9.81
C ASN A 95 -4.40 -9.11 9.94
N LYS A 96 -5.62 -9.06 9.44
CA LYS A 96 -6.52 -7.90 9.62
C LYS A 96 -7.62 -8.16 10.66
N LYS A 97 -7.71 -9.39 11.22
CA LYS A 97 -8.67 -9.74 12.29
C LYS A 97 -8.47 -8.95 13.58
N GLY A 98 -7.30 -8.37 13.73
CA GLY A 98 -6.95 -7.63 14.93
C GLY A 98 -6.35 -8.51 16.02
N GLY A 99 -6.49 -8.07 17.27
CA GLY A 99 -5.88 -8.71 18.41
C GLY A 99 -4.67 -7.96 18.97
N LYS A 100 -3.93 -8.58 19.86
CA LYS A 100 -2.78 -7.94 20.50
C LYS A 100 -1.52 -8.10 19.64
N TYR A 101 -0.89 -6.99 19.28
CA TYR A 101 0.32 -6.97 18.46
C TYR A 101 1.32 -5.93 19.00
N HIS A 102 2.51 -6.37 19.38
CA HIS A 102 3.57 -5.52 19.95
C HIS A 102 3.07 -4.56 21.06
N GLY A 103 2.23 -5.08 21.97
CA GLY A 103 1.69 -4.31 23.10
C GLY A 103 0.49 -3.43 22.76
N ARG A 104 0.13 -3.27 21.48
CA ARG A 104 -1.04 -2.54 21.01
C ARG A 104 -2.23 -3.49 20.83
N GLN A 105 -3.42 -3.03 21.18
CA GLN A 105 -4.67 -3.69 20.83
C GLN A 105 -5.12 -3.18 19.47
N LEU A 106 -5.26 -4.09 18.51
CA LEU A 106 -5.73 -3.77 17.17
C LEU A 106 -7.18 -4.22 17.00
N ARG A 107 -8.00 -3.38 16.35
CA ARG A 107 -9.37 -3.73 16.01
C ARG A 107 -9.43 -4.72 14.82
N ASN A 108 -10.57 -5.29 14.57
CA ASN A 108 -10.84 -6.00 13.32
C ASN A 108 -10.92 -4.98 12.17
N ARG A 109 -10.15 -5.23 11.09
CA ARG A 109 -10.07 -4.43 9.86
C ARG A 109 -10.27 -5.30 8.60
N GLU A 110 -10.80 -6.52 8.80
CA GLU A 110 -11.16 -7.37 7.66
C GLU A 110 -12.12 -6.61 6.74
N HIS A 111 -11.92 -6.79 5.45
CA HIS A 111 -12.71 -6.15 4.39
C HIS A 111 -12.68 -4.61 4.40
N GLU A 112 -11.65 -4.02 4.99
CA GLU A 112 -11.42 -2.57 4.94
C GLU A 112 -10.03 -2.27 4.38
N ILE A 113 -9.91 -1.20 3.59
CA ILE A 113 -8.63 -0.67 3.11
C ILE A 113 -8.57 0.81 3.47
N LEU A 114 -7.45 1.23 4.06
CA LEU A 114 -7.17 2.64 4.31
C LEU A 114 -6.50 3.27 3.10
N PHE A 115 -7.10 4.31 2.54
CA PHE A 115 -6.50 5.15 1.52
C PHE A 115 -6.05 6.48 2.12
N MET A 116 -4.84 6.93 1.77
CA MET A 116 -4.33 8.26 2.08
C MET A 116 -3.82 8.95 0.81
N ASP A 117 -4.06 10.25 0.70
CA ASP A 117 -3.60 11.07 -0.41
C ASP A 117 -2.73 12.22 0.10
N LEU A 118 -1.42 12.11 -0.13
CA LEU A 118 -0.45 13.12 0.28
C LEU A 118 0.04 13.98 -0.89
N ARG A 119 -0.61 13.90 -2.06
CA ARG A 119 -0.16 14.62 -3.27
C ARG A 119 -0.07 16.13 -3.09
N GLN A 120 -0.85 16.68 -2.19
CA GLN A 120 -0.85 18.12 -1.88
C GLN A 120 0.23 18.53 -0.86
N TRP A 121 0.98 17.58 -0.28
CA TRP A 121 2.03 17.88 0.69
C TRP A 121 3.34 18.28 -0.01
N THR A 122 3.34 19.47 -0.59
CA THR A 122 4.44 20.00 -1.41
C THR A 122 5.10 21.26 -0.81
N GLU A 123 4.76 21.58 0.44
CA GLU A 123 5.18 22.81 1.13
C GLU A 123 6.66 22.83 1.57
N ASN A 124 7.34 21.67 1.53
CA ASN A 124 8.74 21.56 1.95
C ASN A 124 9.66 21.30 0.75
N PRO A 125 10.01 22.33 -0.05
CA PRO A 125 10.92 22.17 -1.18
C PRO A 125 12.35 21.88 -0.69
N VAL A 126 13.06 21.02 -1.42
CA VAL A 126 14.49 20.76 -1.17
C VAL A 126 15.29 21.92 -1.74
N LYS A 127 16.08 22.60 -0.88
CA LYS A 127 16.92 23.73 -1.28
C LYS A 127 18.17 23.25 -2.02
N GLY A 128 18.60 24.02 -3.03
CA GLY A 128 19.83 23.77 -3.76
C GLY A 128 19.73 22.75 -4.91
N GLU A 129 18.60 22.13 -5.12
CA GLU A 129 18.36 21.24 -6.26
C GLU A 129 18.02 22.04 -7.53
N GLN A 130 18.57 21.61 -8.68
CA GLN A 130 18.27 22.23 -9.98
C GLN A 130 16.82 21.97 -10.42
N LYS A 131 16.25 20.80 -10.02
CA LYS A 131 14.85 20.46 -10.24
C LYS A 131 14.07 20.68 -8.95
N LYS A 132 12.82 21.10 -9.11
CA LYS A 132 11.92 21.18 -7.97
C LYS A 132 11.80 19.80 -7.31
N LYS A 133 12.16 19.72 -6.06
CA LYS A 133 12.01 18.51 -5.24
C LYS A 133 11.31 18.87 -3.95
N VAL A 134 10.55 17.91 -3.41
CA VAL A 134 9.87 18.04 -2.13
C VAL A 134 10.38 16.97 -1.16
N GLN A 135 10.22 17.22 0.11
CA GLN A 135 10.52 16.26 1.16
C GLN A 135 9.36 16.19 2.15
N LEU A 136 9.17 15.02 2.73
CA LEU A 136 8.30 14.87 3.89
C LEU A 136 9.14 15.09 5.14
N VAL A 137 8.74 16.05 5.96
CA VAL A 137 9.39 16.30 7.24
C VAL A 137 8.91 15.31 8.31
N THR A 138 9.66 15.21 9.41
CA THR A 138 9.39 14.25 10.48
C THR A 138 7.95 14.35 11.00
N GLU A 139 7.44 15.55 11.15
CA GLU A 139 6.08 15.81 11.64
C GLU A 139 5.01 15.29 10.67
N GLN A 140 5.25 15.39 9.37
CA GLN A 140 4.35 14.84 8.34
C GLN A 140 4.38 13.31 8.35
N ILE A 141 5.57 12.72 8.45
CA ILE A 141 5.74 11.26 8.56
C ILE A 141 5.04 10.74 9.81
N GLN A 142 5.23 11.42 10.95
CA GLN A 142 4.57 11.08 12.20
C GLN A 142 3.05 11.17 12.08
N ARG A 143 2.52 12.22 11.44
CA ARG A 143 1.09 12.37 11.20
C ARG A 143 0.50 11.21 10.38
N VAL A 144 1.20 10.74 9.36
CA VAL A 144 0.78 9.55 8.58
C VAL A 144 0.75 8.32 9.47
N ALA A 145 1.81 8.11 10.27
CA ALA A 145 1.88 6.99 11.19
C ALA A 145 0.77 7.04 12.24
N ASP A 146 0.46 8.21 12.79
CA ASP A 146 -0.60 8.39 13.78
C ASP A 146 -1.98 8.09 13.20
N ILE A 147 -2.28 8.57 11.98
CA ILE A 147 -3.53 8.25 11.26
C ILE A 147 -3.66 6.73 11.06
N TYR A 148 -2.60 6.08 10.59
CA TYR A 148 -2.58 4.64 10.37
C TYR A 148 -2.77 3.87 11.68
N HIS A 149 -2.07 4.27 12.74
CA HIS A 149 -2.18 3.63 14.06
C HIS A 149 -3.56 3.85 14.70
N GLN A 150 -4.14 5.03 14.56
CA GLN A 150 -5.49 5.32 15.04
C GLN A 150 -6.52 4.46 14.30
N TRP A 151 -6.42 4.37 12.97
CA TRP A 151 -7.28 3.50 12.18
C TRP A 151 -7.17 2.03 12.60
N GLN A 152 -5.97 1.57 12.93
CA GLN A 152 -5.74 0.20 13.37
C GLN A 152 -6.35 -0.11 14.76
N SER A 153 -6.37 0.86 15.66
CA SER A 153 -6.67 0.63 17.08
C SER A 153 -8.05 1.11 17.49
N GLU A 154 -8.47 2.30 17.04
CA GLU A 154 -9.64 3.02 17.54
C GLU A 154 -10.64 3.34 16.44
N GLY A 155 -10.28 3.12 15.19
CA GLY A 155 -10.99 3.63 14.05
C GLY A 155 -12.50 3.36 14.09
N THR A 156 -13.25 4.36 13.73
CA THR A 156 -14.66 4.22 13.39
C THR A 156 -14.75 3.21 12.24
N VAL A 157 -15.58 2.20 12.41
CA VAL A 157 -15.73 1.10 11.45
C VAL A 157 -16.20 1.64 10.10
N GLY A 158 -15.57 1.16 9.02
CA GLY A 158 -15.98 1.44 7.64
C GLY A 158 -15.75 2.87 7.18
N ASN A 159 -16.62 3.35 6.31
CA ASN A 159 -16.48 4.63 5.59
C ASN A 159 -16.49 5.89 6.48
N ASN A 160 -16.72 5.76 7.80
CA ASN A 160 -16.76 6.89 8.72
C ASN A 160 -15.36 7.35 9.19
N PHE A 161 -14.30 6.55 8.98
CA PHE A 161 -12.93 6.98 9.23
C PHE A 161 -12.42 7.74 8.01
N ALA A 162 -12.69 9.03 7.94
CA ALA A 162 -12.33 9.84 6.80
C ALA A 162 -12.07 11.29 7.18
N VAL A 163 -11.09 11.90 6.52
CA VAL A 163 -10.91 13.36 6.42
C VAL A 163 -10.84 13.68 4.92
N PRO A 164 -11.73 14.59 4.43
CA PRO A 164 -11.74 14.97 3.02
C PRO A 164 -10.33 15.32 2.51
N GLU A 165 -10.02 14.89 1.28
CA GLU A 165 -8.75 15.15 0.58
C GLU A 165 -7.47 14.63 1.27
N LEU A 166 -7.59 13.89 2.39
CA LEU A 166 -6.44 13.36 3.10
C LEU A 166 -6.50 11.83 3.25
N TYR A 167 -7.55 11.30 3.87
CA TYR A 167 -7.67 9.85 4.04
C TYR A 167 -9.12 9.38 4.13
N ARG A 168 -9.31 8.11 3.80
CA ARG A 168 -10.58 7.41 3.95
C ARG A 168 -10.38 5.91 4.15
N SER A 169 -11.09 5.33 5.11
CA SER A 169 -11.30 3.88 5.15
C SER A 169 -12.42 3.51 4.19
N VAL A 170 -12.23 2.45 3.42
CA VAL A 170 -13.21 1.95 2.46
C VAL A 170 -13.50 0.50 2.77
N GLY A 171 -14.79 0.18 2.97
CA GLY A 171 -15.26 -1.20 3.07
C GLY A 171 -15.24 -1.89 1.70
N ILE A 172 -14.96 -3.18 1.69
CA ILE A 172 -15.01 -4.05 0.51
C ILE A 172 -16.30 -4.86 0.65
N ASP A 173 -17.27 -4.56 -0.20
CA ASP A 173 -18.56 -5.28 -0.29
C ASP A 173 -18.45 -6.47 -1.24
#